data_60564847b71e3921845b31526c2e9f85
#
_entry.id   60564847b71e3921845b31526c2e9f85
#
_cell.length_a   1.000
_cell.length_b   1.000
_cell.length_c   1.000
_cell.angle_alpha   90.00
_cell.angle_beta   90.00
_cell.angle_gamma   90.00
#
_symmetry.space_group_name_H-M   'P 1'
#
loop_
_entity.id
_entity.type
_entity.pdbx_description
1 polymer ?
#
loop_
_entity_poly.entity_id
_entity_poly.type
_entity_poly.pdbx_seq_one_letter_code
_entity_poly.pdbx_strand_id
1 'polypeptide(L)'
;MSQFASGLKEMKTIVGFGALNLDLIFEVEDLRSISPKGFHLDPGKEGFGSDEEFESLLEQLKRFGTLKSRSGGGSAANTLVALARMGLPTEFIGKVGEDEEGDFLLENLKPVQIDLIRRGQRSGVCLVVLDRRQDRFLFVRGNANSTLTAEEIKFDMLKDISWIHLTSFIGESPFEAQKVLLGHLESSVKVSLDPGEIYAKKGLSKIEPLITRCDILFLTEEEIGLLTHQDLHAGVRSLMKAGPSVIVCKRGSQGSHVFTEERDFEVPAVQVEVVDNTGAGDVYNAGFLAGIFLEKSLEDSALFATKIAAKSVTGYGRESYPTREDLEDFFQTHR
;
A
#
# COMPACT_ATOMS: atom_id res chain seq x y z
N MET A 1 -28.40 -13.18 -10.31
CA MET A 1 -27.22 -12.27 -10.20
C MET A 1 -27.76 -10.89 -9.87
N SER A 2 -27.34 -10.27 -8.77
CA SER A 2 -27.87 -8.94 -8.37
C SER A 2 -27.44 -7.88 -9.39
N GLN A 3 -28.23 -6.80 -9.52
CA GLN A 3 -27.94 -5.64 -10.38
C GLN A 3 -26.55 -5.04 -10.06
N PHE A 4 -26.08 -5.21 -8.82
CA PHE A 4 -24.75 -4.85 -8.34
C PHE A 4 -23.64 -5.67 -9.03
N ALA A 5 -23.89 -6.97 -9.28
CA ALA A 5 -22.92 -7.87 -9.93
C ALA A 5 -22.73 -7.59 -11.43
N SER A 6 -23.75 -7.04 -12.13
CA SER A 6 -23.62 -6.67 -13.54
C SER A 6 -22.84 -5.37 -13.73
N GLY A 7 -22.98 -4.39 -12.80
CA GLY A 7 -22.27 -3.12 -12.86
C GLY A 7 -20.75 -3.27 -12.71
N LEU A 8 -20.28 -4.19 -11.87
CA LEU A 8 -18.85 -4.42 -11.67
C LEU A 8 -18.13 -4.97 -12.92
N LYS A 9 -18.83 -5.65 -13.83
CA LYS A 9 -18.24 -6.22 -15.07
C LYS A 9 -17.97 -5.20 -16.18
N GLU A 10 -18.61 -4.04 -16.11
CA GLU A 10 -18.43 -2.96 -17.09
C GLU A 10 -17.44 -1.89 -16.60
N MET A 11 -16.90 -2.06 -15.40
CA MET A 11 -15.95 -1.11 -14.83
C MET A 11 -14.58 -1.24 -15.50
N LYS A 12 -13.97 -0.10 -15.79
CA LYS A 12 -12.57 -0.04 -16.27
C LYS A 12 -11.61 -0.48 -15.16
N THR A 13 -10.42 -0.94 -15.56
CA THR A 13 -9.43 -1.52 -14.66
C THR A 13 -8.79 -0.49 -13.74
N ILE A 14 -8.56 -0.89 -12.48
CA ILE A 14 -7.71 -0.20 -11.51
C ILE A 14 -6.31 -0.82 -11.60
N VAL A 15 -5.30 -0.02 -11.86
CA VAL A 15 -3.92 -0.48 -11.94
C VAL A 15 -3.16 -0.09 -10.67
N GLY A 16 -2.46 -1.05 -10.06
CA GLY A 16 -1.48 -0.76 -9.00
C GLY A 16 -0.08 -0.68 -9.56
N PHE A 17 0.72 0.26 -9.09
CA PHE A 17 2.13 0.35 -9.43
C PHE A 17 2.96 0.53 -8.17
N GLY A 18 3.63 -0.54 -7.76
CA GLY A 18 4.41 -0.59 -6.53
C GLY A 18 5.32 -1.81 -6.45
N ALA A 19 5.99 -1.95 -5.33
CA ALA A 19 6.85 -3.09 -5.05
C ALA A 19 6.05 -4.36 -4.76
N LEU A 20 6.65 -5.50 -5.08
CA LEU A 20 6.20 -6.84 -4.72
C LEU A 20 7.25 -7.50 -3.84
N ASN A 21 6.92 -7.76 -2.58
CA ASN A 21 7.85 -8.33 -1.61
C ASN A 21 7.33 -9.66 -1.06
N LEU A 22 8.22 -10.62 -0.86
CA LEU A 22 7.95 -11.73 0.03
C LEU A 22 8.07 -11.24 1.47
N ASP A 23 6.98 -11.18 2.19
CA ASP A 23 6.97 -10.83 3.61
C ASP A 23 7.22 -12.09 4.44
N LEU A 24 8.32 -12.08 5.21
CA LEU A 24 8.66 -13.09 6.20
C LEU A 24 8.35 -12.52 7.58
N ILE A 25 7.24 -13.00 8.17
CA ILE A 25 6.73 -12.48 9.44
C ILE A 25 7.35 -13.29 10.59
N PHE A 26 8.22 -12.64 11.35
CA PHE A 26 8.86 -13.20 12.54
C PHE A 26 8.27 -12.57 13.81
N GLU A 27 7.98 -13.42 14.80
CA GLU A 27 7.69 -12.96 16.15
C GLU A 27 8.91 -13.10 17.03
N VAL A 28 9.23 -12.08 17.81
CA VAL A 28 10.32 -12.03 18.79
C VAL A 28 9.77 -11.67 20.17
N GLU A 29 10.57 -11.86 21.20
CA GLU A 29 10.22 -11.48 22.58
C GLU A 29 10.12 -9.94 22.73
N ASP A 30 11.14 -9.23 22.27
CA ASP A 30 11.28 -7.77 22.31
C ASP A 30 12.18 -7.35 21.12
N LEU A 31 11.75 -6.38 20.32
CA LEU A 31 12.52 -5.83 19.19
C LEU A 31 13.94 -5.41 19.61
N ARG A 32 14.07 -4.85 20.82
CA ARG A 32 15.36 -4.39 21.37
C ARG A 32 16.35 -5.50 21.69
N SER A 33 15.89 -6.75 21.78
CA SER A 33 16.74 -7.93 21.96
C SER A 33 17.44 -8.37 20.68
N ILE A 34 16.99 -7.90 19.54
CA ILE A 34 17.53 -8.19 18.21
C ILE A 34 18.55 -7.12 17.86
N SER A 35 19.80 -7.50 17.69
CA SER A 35 20.92 -6.59 17.47
C SER A 35 21.70 -6.98 16.21
N PRO A 36 21.18 -6.69 15.01
CA PRO A 36 21.92 -6.89 13.78
C PRO A 36 23.08 -5.91 13.66
N LYS A 37 24.01 -6.21 12.77
CA LYS A 37 25.12 -5.28 12.50
C LYS A 37 24.59 -4.02 11.81
N GLY A 38 25.02 -2.86 12.29
CA GLY A 38 24.88 -1.58 11.61
C GLY A 38 23.62 -0.77 11.93
N PHE A 39 22.58 -1.35 12.56
CA PHE A 39 21.35 -0.62 12.88
C PHE A 39 20.59 -1.20 14.08
N HIS A 40 19.57 -0.48 14.53
CA HIS A 40 18.64 -0.89 15.58
C HIS A 40 17.22 -1.05 15.01
N LEU A 41 16.42 -1.89 15.66
CA LEU A 41 15.03 -2.10 15.29
C LEU A 41 14.17 -1.10 16.09
N ASP A 42 13.92 0.06 15.51
CA ASP A 42 13.05 1.07 16.12
C ASP A 42 11.58 0.73 15.87
N PRO A 43 10.75 0.64 16.92
CA PRO A 43 9.33 0.33 16.78
C PRO A 43 8.60 1.27 15.82
N GLY A 44 7.75 0.70 14.95
CA GLY A 44 6.95 1.43 13.98
C GLY A 44 7.71 1.89 12.73
N LYS A 45 9.03 1.64 12.65
CA LYS A 45 9.87 2.12 11.54
C LYS A 45 10.07 1.08 10.45
N GLU A 46 10.39 1.60 9.26
CA GLU A 46 10.83 0.83 8.11
C GLU A 46 12.29 1.16 7.80
N GLY A 47 13.11 0.11 7.68
CA GLY A 47 14.51 0.18 7.31
C GLY A 47 14.78 -0.51 5.97
N PHE A 48 15.85 -0.09 5.33
CA PHE A 48 16.45 -0.77 4.18
C PHE A 48 17.95 -0.58 4.26
N GLY A 49 18.71 -1.49 3.66
CA GLY A 49 20.17 -1.44 3.76
C GLY A 49 20.85 -2.42 2.81
N SER A 50 22.11 -2.71 3.13
CA SER A 50 22.95 -3.61 2.37
C SER A 50 22.51 -5.08 2.51
N ASP A 51 23.01 -5.94 1.63
CA ASP A 51 22.80 -7.38 1.74
C ASP A 51 23.39 -7.93 3.04
N GLU A 52 24.52 -7.38 3.51
CA GLU A 52 25.16 -7.79 4.78
C GLU A 52 24.26 -7.48 5.99
N GLU A 53 23.65 -6.32 6.03
CA GLU A 53 22.70 -5.91 7.09
C GLU A 53 21.46 -6.80 7.09
N PHE A 54 20.90 -7.10 5.89
CA PHE A 54 19.76 -7.98 5.74
C PHE A 54 20.08 -9.41 6.26
N GLU A 55 21.19 -10.00 5.81
CA GLU A 55 21.57 -11.35 6.23
C GLU A 55 21.88 -11.39 7.74
N SER A 56 22.51 -10.35 8.30
CA SER A 56 22.73 -10.23 9.74
C SER A 56 21.41 -10.22 10.52
N LEU A 57 20.40 -9.47 10.06
CA LEU A 57 19.08 -9.46 10.70
C LEU A 57 18.40 -10.83 10.56
N LEU A 58 18.44 -11.42 9.37
CA LEU A 58 17.81 -12.73 9.12
C LEU A 58 18.42 -13.83 10.01
N GLU A 59 19.75 -13.83 10.22
CA GLU A 59 20.43 -14.75 11.13
C GLU A 59 19.94 -14.57 12.58
N GLN A 60 19.83 -13.33 13.05
CA GLN A 60 19.30 -13.03 14.39
C GLN A 60 17.85 -13.53 14.53
N LEU A 61 17.01 -13.28 13.52
CA LEU A 61 15.61 -13.70 13.54
C LEU A 61 15.48 -15.23 13.51
N LYS A 62 16.32 -15.94 12.76
CA LYS A 62 16.35 -17.42 12.79
C LYS A 62 16.76 -17.98 14.13
N ARG A 63 17.59 -17.24 14.88
CA ARG A 63 18.10 -17.69 16.18
C ARG A 63 17.18 -17.33 17.35
N PHE A 64 16.57 -16.16 17.34
CA PHE A 64 15.84 -15.60 18.49
C PHE A 64 14.36 -15.36 18.23
N GLY A 65 13.92 -15.50 17.00
CA GLY A 65 12.53 -15.33 16.59
C GLY A 65 11.88 -16.64 16.16
N THR A 66 10.59 -16.58 15.93
CA THR A 66 9.79 -17.66 15.34
C THR A 66 9.15 -17.16 14.06
N LEU A 67 9.42 -17.82 12.93
CA LEU A 67 8.71 -17.54 11.67
C LEU A 67 7.26 -17.95 11.80
N LYS A 68 6.33 -16.99 11.76
CA LYS A 68 4.88 -17.19 11.89
C LYS A 68 4.20 -17.40 10.54
N SER A 69 4.60 -16.64 9.54
CA SER A 69 3.94 -16.66 8.23
C SER A 69 4.88 -16.24 7.12
N ARG A 70 4.56 -16.69 5.91
CA ARG A 70 5.05 -16.16 4.63
C ARG A 70 3.86 -15.61 3.86
N SER A 71 3.94 -14.36 3.43
CA SER A 71 2.86 -13.70 2.70
C SER A 71 3.42 -12.94 1.49
N GLY A 72 2.60 -12.76 0.47
CA GLY A 72 2.88 -11.72 -0.52
C GLY A 72 2.59 -10.36 0.10
N GLY A 73 3.51 -9.41 -0.06
CA GLY A 73 3.45 -8.05 0.46
C GLY A 73 3.76 -7.00 -0.60
N GLY A 74 3.94 -5.78 -0.13
CA GLY A 74 4.05 -4.56 -0.92
C GLY A 74 2.75 -3.76 -0.93
N SER A 75 2.83 -2.46 -0.60
CA SER A 75 1.65 -1.63 -0.31
C SER A 75 0.63 -1.61 -1.45
N ALA A 76 1.07 -1.32 -2.70
CA ALA A 76 0.15 -1.38 -3.85
C ALA A 76 -0.41 -2.79 -4.07
N ALA A 77 0.39 -3.84 -3.88
CA ALA A 77 -0.07 -5.22 -4.04
C ALA A 77 -1.14 -5.57 -3.00
N ASN A 78 -0.97 -5.16 -1.75
CA ASN A 78 -1.95 -5.34 -0.69
C ASN A 78 -3.27 -4.64 -1.03
N THR A 79 -3.20 -3.37 -1.46
CA THR A 79 -4.36 -2.58 -1.89
C THR A 79 -5.09 -3.28 -3.05
N LEU A 80 -4.36 -3.71 -4.10
CA LEU A 80 -4.98 -4.33 -5.27
C LEU A 80 -5.57 -5.71 -4.98
N VAL A 81 -4.92 -6.53 -4.14
CA VAL A 81 -5.47 -7.83 -3.72
C VAL A 81 -6.77 -7.63 -2.93
N ALA A 82 -6.83 -6.64 -2.04
CA ALA A 82 -8.06 -6.32 -1.32
C ALA A 82 -9.18 -5.88 -2.27
N LEU A 83 -8.90 -4.98 -3.23
CA LEU A 83 -9.84 -4.57 -4.27
C LEU A 83 -10.33 -5.75 -5.12
N ALA A 84 -9.41 -6.61 -5.57
CA ALA A 84 -9.72 -7.78 -6.38
C ALA A 84 -10.59 -8.81 -5.63
N ARG A 85 -10.33 -9.05 -4.34
CA ARG A 85 -11.16 -9.92 -3.49
C ARG A 85 -12.56 -9.37 -3.28
N MET A 86 -12.72 -8.04 -3.31
CA MET A 86 -14.02 -7.37 -3.32
C MET A 86 -14.73 -7.42 -4.69
N GLY A 87 -14.08 -7.97 -5.72
CA GLY A 87 -14.65 -8.20 -7.05
C GLY A 87 -14.41 -7.06 -8.05
N LEU A 88 -13.56 -6.09 -7.73
CA LEU A 88 -13.19 -5.01 -8.63
C LEU A 88 -12.12 -5.47 -9.65
N PRO A 89 -12.18 -5.02 -10.93
CA PRO A 89 -11.18 -5.38 -11.93
C PRO A 89 -9.85 -4.69 -11.62
N THR A 90 -8.79 -5.46 -11.43
CA THR A 90 -7.49 -4.97 -11.02
C THR A 90 -6.35 -5.58 -11.83
N GLU A 91 -5.30 -4.81 -12.07
CA GLU A 91 -4.07 -5.23 -12.74
C GLU A 91 -2.85 -4.62 -12.04
N PHE A 92 -1.67 -5.22 -12.16
CA PHE A 92 -0.50 -4.79 -11.42
C PHE A 92 0.72 -4.55 -12.31
N ILE A 93 1.32 -3.35 -12.19
CA ILE A 93 2.63 -3.02 -12.73
C ILE A 93 3.68 -3.24 -11.64
N GLY A 94 4.67 -4.08 -11.90
CA GLY A 94 5.74 -4.35 -10.95
C GLY A 94 6.80 -5.28 -11.53
N LYS A 95 7.71 -5.72 -10.66
CA LYS A 95 8.79 -6.64 -11.05
C LYS A 95 9.08 -7.63 -9.94
N VAL A 96 9.14 -8.93 -10.29
CA VAL A 96 9.53 -10.02 -9.38
C VAL A 96 10.76 -10.73 -9.90
N GLY A 97 11.37 -11.60 -9.13
CA GLY A 97 12.49 -12.43 -9.57
C GLY A 97 12.08 -13.56 -10.50
N GLU A 98 13.07 -14.13 -11.22
CA GLU A 98 13.01 -15.43 -11.87
C GLU A 98 13.38 -16.53 -10.86
N ASP A 99 12.71 -16.53 -9.71
CA ASP A 99 12.96 -17.38 -8.55
C ASP A 99 11.63 -17.94 -7.97
N GLU A 100 11.72 -18.89 -7.05
CA GLU A 100 10.56 -19.50 -6.40
C GLU A 100 9.72 -18.46 -5.60
N GLU A 101 10.38 -17.45 -5.05
CA GLU A 101 9.72 -16.34 -4.39
C GLU A 101 8.88 -15.52 -5.37
N GLY A 102 9.37 -15.31 -6.60
CA GLY A 102 8.63 -14.63 -7.65
C GLY A 102 7.38 -15.40 -8.07
N ASP A 103 7.47 -16.72 -8.22
CA ASP A 103 6.31 -17.57 -8.52
C ASP A 103 5.30 -17.55 -7.36
N PHE A 104 5.78 -17.63 -6.12
CA PHE A 104 4.94 -17.49 -4.94
C PHE A 104 4.22 -16.13 -4.88
N LEU A 105 4.92 -15.03 -5.21
CA LEU A 105 4.34 -13.69 -5.22
C LEU A 105 3.24 -13.56 -6.27
N LEU A 106 3.45 -14.09 -7.49
CA LEU A 106 2.42 -14.05 -8.54
C LEU A 106 1.19 -14.88 -8.17
N GLU A 107 1.37 -16.04 -7.55
CA GLU A 107 0.25 -16.85 -7.06
C GLU A 107 -0.54 -16.11 -5.96
N ASN A 108 0.17 -15.41 -5.04
CA ASN A 108 -0.43 -14.64 -3.96
C ASN A 108 -1.08 -13.33 -4.42
N LEU A 109 -0.84 -12.87 -5.65
CA LEU A 109 -1.54 -11.72 -6.23
C LEU A 109 -2.95 -12.07 -6.70
N LYS A 110 -3.24 -13.34 -6.98
CA LYS A 110 -4.58 -13.72 -7.49
C LYS A 110 -5.70 -13.22 -6.56
N PRO A 111 -6.77 -12.66 -7.13
CA PRO A 111 -7.18 -12.66 -8.55
C PRO A 111 -6.76 -11.41 -9.36
N VAL A 112 -5.76 -10.62 -8.94
CA VAL A 112 -5.23 -9.47 -9.68
C VAL A 112 -4.60 -9.94 -11.01
N GLN A 113 -4.82 -9.23 -12.11
CA GLN A 113 -4.17 -9.50 -13.39
C GLN A 113 -2.69 -9.13 -13.34
N ILE A 114 -1.83 -9.96 -13.95
CA ILE A 114 -0.37 -9.89 -13.81
C ILE A 114 0.39 -9.69 -15.13
N ASP A 115 -0.31 -9.39 -16.24
CA ASP A 115 0.29 -9.29 -17.58
C ASP A 115 1.28 -8.13 -17.73
N LEU A 116 1.22 -7.14 -16.81
CA LEU A 116 2.13 -6.00 -16.74
C LEU A 116 3.33 -6.23 -15.81
N ILE A 117 3.43 -7.40 -15.17
CA ILE A 117 4.56 -7.71 -14.29
C ILE A 117 5.76 -8.18 -15.13
N ARG A 118 6.94 -7.72 -14.73
CA ARG A 118 8.22 -8.10 -15.30
C ARG A 118 8.97 -9.10 -14.41
N ARG A 119 9.91 -9.80 -14.99
CA ARG A 119 10.83 -10.68 -14.27
C ARG A 119 12.22 -10.09 -14.23
N GLY A 120 12.94 -10.29 -13.12
CA GLY A 120 14.32 -9.88 -12.89
C GLY A 120 15.10 -10.98 -12.17
N GLN A 121 16.25 -10.65 -11.58
CA GLN A 121 17.12 -11.69 -11.02
C GLN A 121 16.58 -12.30 -9.73
N ARG A 122 16.18 -11.48 -8.74
CA ARG A 122 15.73 -11.92 -7.41
C ARG A 122 14.52 -11.12 -6.97
N SER A 123 13.58 -11.78 -6.33
CA SER A 123 12.38 -11.13 -5.76
C SER A 123 12.73 -10.24 -4.58
N GLY A 124 11.92 -9.18 -4.40
CA GLY A 124 11.96 -8.35 -3.19
C GLY A 124 11.56 -9.16 -1.95
N VAL A 125 12.20 -8.88 -0.81
CA VAL A 125 11.91 -9.52 0.47
C VAL A 125 11.77 -8.47 1.55
N CYS A 126 10.77 -8.61 2.40
CA CYS A 126 10.58 -7.83 3.61
C CYS A 126 10.64 -8.75 4.84
N LEU A 127 11.52 -8.44 5.78
CA LEU A 127 11.52 -9.03 7.10
C LEU A 127 10.58 -8.20 7.98
N VAL A 128 9.44 -8.78 8.33
CA VAL A 128 8.46 -8.20 9.25
C VAL A 128 8.74 -8.75 10.63
N VAL A 129 9.14 -7.92 11.57
CA VAL A 129 9.47 -8.32 12.94
C VAL A 129 8.42 -7.76 13.87
N LEU A 130 7.69 -8.64 14.55
CA LEU A 130 6.67 -8.31 15.54
C LEU A 130 7.15 -8.71 16.92
N ASP A 131 6.95 -7.87 17.93
CA ASP A 131 7.19 -8.25 19.31
C ASP A 131 5.88 -8.52 20.08
N ARG A 132 5.98 -9.01 21.32
CA ARG A 132 4.81 -9.30 22.18
C ARG A 132 3.98 -8.08 22.54
N ARG A 133 4.48 -6.86 22.33
CA ARG A 133 3.76 -5.61 22.55
C ARG A 133 3.00 -5.16 21.32
N GLN A 134 3.05 -5.94 20.24
CA GLN A 134 2.52 -5.57 18.93
C GLN A 134 3.28 -4.41 18.26
N ASP A 135 4.49 -4.10 18.75
CA ASP A 135 5.42 -3.22 18.05
C ASP A 135 5.99 -3.97 16.85
N ARG A 136 6.17 -3.26 15.73
CA ARG A 136 6.70 -3.83 14.49
C ARG A 136 7.91 -3.07 13.99
N PHE A 137 8.79 -3.79 13.29
CA PHE A 137 9.86 -3.24 12.48
C PHE A 137 9.87 -3.94 11.11
N LEU A 138 10.05 -3.18 10.04
CA LEU A 138 10.16 -3.70 8.69
C LEU A 138 11.57 -3.49 8.17
N PHE A 139 12.16 -4.52 7.53
CA PHE A 139 13.43 -4.36 6.81
C PHE A 139 13.28 -4.89 5.40
N VAL A 140 13.39 -3.99 4.41
CA VAL A 140 13.11 -4.29 3.01
C VAL A 140 14.38 -4.40 2.20
N ARG A 141 14.49 -5.47 1.42
CA ARG A 141 15.46 -5.64 0.35
C ARG A 141 14.74 -5.62 -0.99
N GLY A 142 14.91 -4.53 -1.75
CA GLY A 142 14.11 -4.27 -2.96
C GLY A 142 14.38 -5.22 -4.13
N ASN A 143 15.66 -5.65 -4.33
CA ASN A 143 16.03 -6.57 -5.41
C ASN A 143 15.44 -6.16 -6.78
N ALA A 144 14.66 -7.04 -7.45
CA ALA A 144 14.03 -6.78 -8.73
C ALA A 144 13.17 -5.50 -8.72
N ASN A 145 12.46 -5.21 -7.62
CA ASN A 145 11.67 -3.99 -7.51
C ASN A 145 12.49 -2.72 -7.77
N SER A 146 13.73 -2.67 -7.24
CA SER A 146 14.61 -1.49 -7.36
C SER A 146 15.19 -1.31 -8.78
N THR A 147 15.03 -2.31 -9.65
CA THR A 147 15.57 -2.32 -11.03
C THR A 147 14.52 -2.09 -12.10
N LEU A 148 13.26 -1.90 -11.76
CA LEU A 148 12.20 -1.61 -12.72
C LEU A 148 12.46 -0.27 -13.42
N THR A 149 12.43 -0.26 -14.75
CA THR A 149 12.63 0.95 -15.56
C THR A 149 11.37 1.33 -16.35
N ALA A 150 11.34 2.56 -16.87
CA ALA A 150 10.21 3.02 -17.68
C ALA A 150 10.06 2.23 -18.99
N GLU A 151 11.17 1.77 -19.59
CA GLU A 151 11.19 0.98 -20.83
C GLU A 151 10.56 -0.41 -20.64
N GLU A 152 10.48 -0.90 -19.40
CA GLU A 152 9.82 -2.16 -19.08
C GLU A 152 8.29 -2.03 -18.95
N ILE A 153 7.74 -0.81 -18.90
CA ILE A 153 6.30 -0.57 -18.81
C ILE A 153 5.64 -0.78 -20.18
N LYS A 154 4.59 -1.59 -20.23
CA LYS A 154 3.80 -1.84 -21.45
C LYS A 154 2.71 -0.78 -21.61
N PHE A 155 3.05 0.43 -22.04
CA PHE A 155 2.11 1.55 -22.18
C PHE A 155 0.90 1.23 -23.08
N ASP A 156 1.10 0.42 -24.12
CA ASP A 156 0.04 0.02 -25.05
C ASP A 156 -1.09 -0.77 -24.38
N MET A 157 -0.82 -1.42 -23.26
CA MET A 157 -1.79 -2.20 -22.49
C MET A 157 -2.58 -1.35 -21.47
N LEU A 158 -2.22 -0.07 -21.30
CA LEU A 158 -2.86 0.84 -20.32
C LEU A 158 -4.01 1.67 -20.91
N LYS A 159 -4.57 1.29 -22.06
CA LYS A 159 -5.59 2.09 -22.78
C LYS A 159 -6.96 2.09 -22.13
N ASP A 160 -7.32 1.03 -21.41
CA ASP A 160 -8.65 0.83 -20.83
C ASP A 160 -8.66 0.92 -19.31
N ILE A 161 -7.74 1.70 -18.73
CA ILE A 161 -7.69 1.94 -17.30
C ILE A 161 -8.47 3.20 -16.91
N SER A 162 -9.01 3.24 -15.71
CA SER A 162 -9.67 4.43 -15.16
C SER A 162 -8.95 5.00 -13.95
N TRP A 163 -8.14 4.17 -13.30
CA TRP A 163 -7.44 4.54 -12.08
C TRP A 163 -6.06 3.92 -12.00
N ILE A 164 -5.11 4.65 -11.45
CA ILE A 164 -3.83 4.11 -11.04
C ILE A 164 -3.56 4.44 -9.57
N HIS A 165 -3.14 3.42 -8.81
CA HIS A 165 -2.71 3.56 -7.42
C HIS A 165 -1.20 3.36 -7.34
N LEU A 166 -0.49 4.39 -6.91
CA LEU A 166 0.96 4.41 -6.78
C LEU A 166 1.37 4.25 -5.31
N THR A 167 2.45 3.49 -5.08
CA THR A 167 3.11 3.45 -3.78
C THR A 167 4.63 3.58 -3.93
N SER A 168 5.34 3.78 -2.83
CA SER A 168 6.79 3.99 -2.86
C SER A 168 7.59 2.76 -3.29
N PHE A 169 8.77 3.04 -3.82
CA PHE A 169 9.84 2.08 -4.08
C PHE A 169 11.13 2.48 -3.36
N ILE A 170 11.92 1.48 -3.02
CA ILE A 170 13.34 1.68 -2.68
C ILE A 170 14.11 1.76 -3.99
N GLY A 171 14.71 2.89 -4.29
CA GLY A 171 15.48 3.09 -5.51
C GLY A 171 14.94 4.20 -6.41
N GLU A 172 15.83 4.76 -7.23
CA GLU A 172 15.48 5.88 -8.11
C GLU A 172 14.87 5.41 -9.43
N SER A 173 15.31 4.26 -9.97
CA SER A 173 14.84 3.77 -11.28
C SER A 173 13.31 3.58 -11.32
N PRO A 174 12.66 2.85 -10.37
CA PRO A 174 11.21 2.72 -10.38
C PRO A 174 10.49 4.04 -10.03
N PHE A 175 11.09 4.93 -9.25
CA PHE A 175 10.54 6.25 -9.01
C PHE A 175 10.49 7.08 -10.32
N GLU A 176 11.57 7.08 -11.11
CA GLU A 176 11.57 7.73 -12.42
C GLU A 176 10.57 7.04 -13.39
N ALA A 177 10.43 5.72 -13.33
CA ALA A 177 9.43 4.99 -14.11
C ALA A 177 8.00 5.44 -13.79
N GLN A 178 7.68 5.70 -12.50
CA GLN A 178 6.38 6.27 -12.10
C GLN A 178 6.16 7.66 -12.69
N LYS A 179 7.16 8.53 -12.69
CA LYS A 179 7.07 9.88 -13.29
C LYS A 179 6.81 9.80 -14.80
N VAL A 180 7.55 8.92 -15.49
CA VAL A 180 7.36 8.72 -16.94
C VAL A 180 5.95 8.18 -17.21
N LEU A 181 5.48 7.22 -16.42
CA LEU A 181 4.13 6.68 -16.55
C LEU A 181 3.07 7.78 -16.42
N LEU A 182 3.14 8.61 -15.38
CA LEU A 182 2.17 9.68 -15.15
C LEU A 182 2.13 10.69 -16.32
N GLY A 183 3.27 10.93 -16.96
CA GLY A 183 3.36 11.77 -18.15
C GLY A 183 2.70 11.19 -19.41
N HIS A 184 2.47 9.88 -19.45
CA HIS A 184 1.81 9.17 -20.55
C HIS A 184 0.31 8.91 -20.32
N LEU A 185 -0.18 9.07 -19.10
CA LEU A 185 -1.58 8.84 -18.79
C LEU A 185 -2.47 9.96 -19.37
N GLU A 186 -3.62 9.56 -19.90
CA GLU A 186 -4.67 10.50 -20.25
C GLU A 186 -5.17 11.24 -18.99
N SER A 187 -5.61 12.49 -19.16
CA SER A 187 -6.13 13.32 -18.06
C SER A 187 -7.38 12.73 -17.39
N SER A 188 -8.11 11.88 -18.11
CA SER A 188 -9.29 11.16 -17.61
C SER A 188 -8.96 10.06 -16.59
N VAL A 189 -7.72 9.53 -16.62
CA VAL A 189 -7.26 8.51 -15.67
C VAL A 189 -7.00 9.16 -14.31
N LYS A 190 -7.66 8.69 -13.28
CA LYS A 190 -7.48 9.15 -11.91
C LYS A 190 -6.24 8.53 -11.26
N VAL A 191 -5.62 9.28 -10.37
CA VAL A 191 -4.38 8.86 -9.68
C VAL A 191 -4.58 8.95 -8.18
N SER A 192 -4.24 7.86 -7.49
CA SER A 192 -4.04 7.88 -6.03
C SER A 192 -2.60 7.53 -5.68
N LEU A 193 -2.09 8.14 -4.62
CA LEU A 193 -0.73 7.93 -4.13
C LEU A 193 -0.75 7.64 -2.63
N ASP A 194 -0.05 6.60 -2.24
CA ASP A 194 0.40 6.37 -0.87
C ASP A 194 1.93 6.41 -0.86
N PRO A 195 2.55 7.53 -0.49
CA PRO A 195 4.00 7.70 -0.57
C PRO A 195 4.75 6.85 0.45
N GLY A 196 4.08 6.46 1.54
CA GLY A 196 4.72 5.82 2.68
C GLY A 196 5.87 6.66 3.25
N GLU A 197 6.55 6.11 4.25
CA GLU A 197 7.70 6.80 4.88
C GLU A 197 8.87 6.98 3.89
N ILE A 198 9.04 6.05 2.92
CA ILE A 198 10.16 6.07 1.96
C ILE A 198 10.10 7.34 1.10
N TYR A 199 8.95 7.65 0.50
CA TYR A 199 8.83 8.85 -0.32
C TYR A 199 8.63 10.10 0.53
N ALA A 200 7.98 10.00 1.69
CA ALA A 200 7.82 11.12 2.60
C ALA A 200 9.20 11.69 3.05
N LYS A 201 10.16 10.82 3.33
CA LYS A 201 11.55 11.21 3.67
C LYS A 201 12.31 11.89 2.52
N LYS A 202 11.89 11.70 1.26
CA LYS A 202 12.50 12.43 0.12
C LYS A 202 12.11 13.91 0.10
N GLY A 203 11.04 14.29 0.82
CA GLY A 203 10.50 15.64 0.88
C GLY A 203 9.63 16.01 -0.33
N LEU A 204 8.77 17.01 -0.12
CA LEU A 204 7.77 17.42 -1.12
C LEU A 204 8.36 17.77 -2.48
N SER A 205 9.46 18.55 -2.51
CA SER A 205 10.09 18.97 -3.77
C SER A 205 10.55 17.80 -4.66
N LYS A 206 10.98 16.70 -4.06
CA LYS A 206 11.44 15.52 -4.83
C LYS A 206 10.25 14.74 -5.40
N ILE A 207 9.14 14.61 -4.66
CA ILE A 207 7.97 13.84 -5.09
C ILE A 207 6.88 14.70 -5.73
N GLU A 208 7.11 16.02 -5.87
CA GLU A 208 6.17 16.97 -6.48
C GLU A 208 5.56 16.49 -7.81
N PRO A 209 6.34 15.85 -8.74
CA PRO A 209 5.76 15.34 -9.98
C PRO A 209 4.66 14.30 -9.80
N LEU A 210 4.74 13.48 -8.72
CA LEU A 210 3.70 12.51 -8.39
C LEU A 210 2.51 13.21 -7.71
N ILE A 211 2.77 14.13 -6.79
CA ILE A 211 1.76 14.89 -6.04
C ILE A 211 0.90 15.74 -6.98
N THR A 212 1.51 16.45 -7.92
CA THR A 212 0.80 17.34 -8.87
C THR A 212 -0.21 16.58 -9.74
N ARG A 213 0.05 15.30 -10.02
CA ARG A 213 -0.85 14.47 -10.84
C ARG A 213 -1.85 13.66 -10.02
N CYS A 214 -1.71 13.71 -8.68
CA CYS A 214 -2.50 12.92 -7.75
C CYS A 214 -3.89 13.55 -7.52
N ASP A 215 -4.95 12.74 -7.60
CA ASP A 215 -6.33 13.14 -7.23
C ASP A 215 -6.58 12.86 -5.74
N ILE A 216 -6.15 11.68 -5.22
CA ILE A 216 -6.32 11.27 -3.82
C ILE A 216 -4.95 10.90 -3.23
N LEU A 217 -4.57 11.57 -2.14
CA LEU A 217 -3.32 11.33 -1.43
C LEU A 217 -3.59 10.70 -0.07
N PHE A 218 -3.05 9.50 0.16
CA PHE A 218 -3.14 8.79 1.43
C PHE A 218 -1.86 8.97 2.23
N LEU A 219 -1.97 9.40 3.47
CA LEU A 219 -0.83 9.72 4.34
C LEU A 219 -1.14 9.34 5.79
N THR A 220 -0.11 9.24 6.59
CA THR A 220 -0.17 9.38 8.04
C THR A 220 0.15 10.83 8.45
N GLU A 221 -0.14 11.20 9.69
CA GLU A 221 0.23 12.53 10.21
C GLU A 221 1.77 12.74 10.22
N GLU A 222 2.52 11.67 10.53
CA GLU A 222 4.00 11.69 10.49
C GLU A 222 4.51 11.96 9.06
N GLU A 223 3.93 11.31 8.05
CA GLU A 223 4.31 11.49 6.65
C GLU A 223 4.00 12.91 6.14
N ILE A 224 2.88 13.51 6.59
CA ILE A 224 2.58 14.92 6.30
C ILE A 224 3.67 15.82 6.88
N GLY A 225 4.07 15.57 8.13
CA GLY A 225 5.15 16.31 8.78
C GLY A 225 6.50 16.15 8.06
N LEU A 226 6.84 14.92 7.64
CA LEU A 226 8.08 14.65 6.88
C LEU A 226 8.09 15.35 5.53
N LEU A 227 6.97 15.37 4.80
CA LEU A 227 6.87 16.00 3.49
C LEU A 227 6.92 17.52 3.55
N THR A 228 6.26 18.12 4.53
CA THR A 228 5.97 19.56 4.52
C THR A 228 6.74 20.34 5.58
N HIS A 229 7.31 19.65 6.57
CA HIS A 229 7.90 20.24 7.78
C HIS A 229 6.93 21.18 8.54
N GLN A 230 5.61 20.86 8.49
CA GLN A 230 4.52 21.64 9.07
C GLN A 230 3.64 20.76 9.93
N ASP A 231 2.77 21.40 10.75
CA ASP A 231 1.70 20.69 11.43
C ASP A 231 0.65 20.13 10.44
N LEU A 232 -0.24 19.27 10.95
CA LEU A 232 -1.25 18.58 10.13
C LEU A 232 -2.02 19.54 9.20
N HIS A 233 -2.62 20.59 9.76
CA HIS A 233 -3.50 21.46 8.97
C HIS A 233 -2.74 22.35 7.98
N ALA A 234 -1.58 22.86 8.37
CA ALA A 234 -0.73 23.64 7.48
C ALA A 234 -0.14 22.74 6.38
N GLY A 235 0.30 21.53 6.74
CA GLY A 235 0.82 20.54 5.79
C GLY A 235 -0.24 20.10 4.77
N VAL A 236 -1.45 19.78 5.23
CA VAL A 236 -2.57 19.46 4.32
C VAL A 236 -2.85 20.59 3.34
N ARG A 237 -2.93 21.84 3.81
CA ARG A 237 -3.13 23.00 2.90
C ARG A 237 -2.02 23.15 1.87
N SER A 238 -0.77 22.87 2.25
CA SER A 238 0.37 22.91 1.34
C SER A 238 0.30 21.82 0.29
N LEU A 239 -0.07 20.60 0.70
CA LEU A 239 -0.23 19.45 -0.20
C LEU A 239 -1.41 19.61 -1.16
N MET A 240 -2.56 20.11 -0.70
CA MET A 240 -3.72 20.38 -1.56
C MET A 240 -3.39 21.41 -2.65
N LYS A 241 -2.63 22.45 -2.33
CA LYS A 241 -2.16 23.44 -3.33
C LYS A 241 -1.22 22.83 -4.37
N ALA A 242 -0.56 21.70 -4.04
CA ALA A 242 0.35 21.03 -4.96
C ALA A 242 -0.36 20.10 -5.96
N GLY A 243 -1.63 19.66 -5.70
CA GLY A 243 -2.35 18.84 -6.67
C GLY A 243 -3.59 18.10 -6.16
N PRO A 244 -3.51 17.33 -5.08
CA PRO A 244 -4.61 16.46 -4.64
C PRO A 244 -5.88 17.23 -4.28
N SER A 245 -7.03 16.75 -4.76
CA SER A 245 -8.34 17.29 -4.35
C SER A 245 -8.86 16.63 -3.06
N VAL A 246 -8.35 15.45 -2.71
CA VAL A 246 -8.69 14.74 -1.48
C VAL A 246 -7.40 14.28 -0.79
N ILE A 247 -7.26 14.57 0.50
CA ILE A 247 -6.20 14.05 1.35
C ILE A 247 -6.83 13.21 2.45
N VAL A 248 -6.36 11.99 2.60
CA VAL A 248 -6.79 11.05 3.63
C VAL A 248 -5.63 10.84 4.61
N CYS A 249 -5.77 11.37 5.82
CA CYS A 249 -4.83 11.15 6.90
C CYS A 249 -5.23 9.92 7.73
N LYS A 250 -4.47 8.84 7.62
CA LYS A 250 -4.65 7.59 8.37
C LYS A 250 -4.03 7.76 9.76
N ARG A 251 -4.80 7.50 10.82
CA ARG A 251 -4.41 7.78 12.23
C ARG A 251 -4.43 6.52 13.10
N GLY A 252 -4.31 5.33 12.48
CA GLY A 252 -4.29 4.03 13.15
C GLY A 252 -5.49 3.82 14.06
N SER A 253 -5.28 3.59 15.36
CA SER A 253 -6.34 3.38 16.36
C SER A 253 -7.25 4.59 16.59
N GLN A 254 -6.92 5.76 16.06
CA GLN A 254 -7.77 6.95 16.08
C GLN A 254 -8.66 7.06 14.83
N GLY A 255 -8.53 6.16 13.86
CA GLY A 255 -9.30 6.18 12.63
C GLY A 255 -8.66 6.98 11.51
N SER A 256 -9.40 7.84 10.86
CA SER A 256 -8.91 8.66 9.74
C SER A 256 -9.52 10.06 9.74
N HIS A 257 -8.83 11.00 9.11
CA HIS A 257 -9.29 12.35 8.86
C HIS A 257 -9.20 12.63 7.36
N VAL A 258 -10.32 12.98 6.75
CA VAL A 258 -10.44 13.24 5.31
C VAL A 258 -10.59 14.75 5.08
N PHE A 259 -9.78 15.29 4.18
CA PHE A 259 -9.74 16.72 3.85
C PHE A 259 -10.08 16.94 2.38
N THR A 260 -10.88 17.95 2.10
CA THR A 260 -11.16 18.50 0.78
C THR A 260 -10.98 20.03 0.81
N GLU A 261 -11.10 20.71 -0.32
CA GLU A 261 -11.08 22.20 -0.32
C GLU A 261 -12.26 22.81 0.47
N GLU A 262 -13.42 22.13 0.47
CA GLU A 262 -14.65 22.66 1.05
C GLU A 262 -14.80 22.35 2.53
N ARG A 263 -14.33 21.18 2.96
CA ARG A 263 -14.54 20.66 4.33
C ARG A 263 -13.56 19.55 4.68
N ASP A 264 -13.53 19.22 5.96
CA ASP A 264 -12.90 18.05 6.50
C ASP A 264 -13.83 17.30 7.46
N PHE A 265 -13.59 16.01 7.67
CA PHE A 265 -14.33 15.18 8.61
C PHE A 265 -13.48 14.02 9.11
N GLU A 266 -13.78 13.56 10.31
CA GLU A 266 -13.12 12.43 10.97
C GLU A 266 -14.02 11.18 10.97
N VAL A 267 -13.40 10.00 10.83
CA VAL A 267 -14.04 8.69 10.99
C VAL A 267 -13.28 7.93 12.08
N PRO A 268 -13.93 7.60 13.22
CA PRO A 268 -13.28 6.89 14.30
C PRO A 268 -12.95 5.45 13.92
N ALA A 269 -11.87 4.88 14.49
CA ALA A 269 -11.51 3.49 14.27
C ALA A 269 -12.54 2.52 14.88
N VAL A 270 -12.71 1.37 14.22
CA VAL A 270 -13.42 0.23 14.79
C VAL A 270 -12.48 -0.53 15.71
N GLN A 271 -12.88 -0.73 16.97
CA GLN A 271 -12.07 -1.47 17.95
C GLN A 271 -12.16 -2.98 17.72
N VAL A 272 -11.02 -3.62 17.57
CA VAL A 272 -10.87 -5.07 17.36
C VAL A 272 -9.65 -5.59 18.11
N GLU A 273 -9.58 -6.89 18.31
CA GLU A 273 -8.36 -7.55 18.78
C GLU A 273 -7.36 -7.65 17.61
N VAL A 274 -6.19 -7.04 17.77
CA VAL A 274 -5.16 -6.96 16.73
C VAL A 274 -4.24 -8.18 16.82
N VAL A 275 -4.11 -8.89 15.70
CA VAL A 275 -3.16 -10.00 15.50
C VAL A 275 -1.93 -9.53 14.73
N ASP A 276 -2.15 -8.87 13.58
CA ASP A 276 -1.10 -8.32 12.73
C ASP A 276 -1.61 -7.03 12.08
N ASN A 277 -0.97 -5.91 12.36
CA ASN A 277 -1.36 -4.62 11.79
C ASN A 277 -0.65 -4.27 10.47
N THR A 278 0.15 -5.21 9.93
CA THR A 278 0.86 -5.02 8.65
C THR A 278 -0.15 -4.95 7.50
N GLY A 279 -0.04 -3.89 6.68
CA GLY A 279 -0.93 -3.70 5.53
C GLY A 279 -2.32 -3.13 5.87
N ALA A 280 -2.63 -2.80 7.14
CA ALA A 280 -3.90 -2.19 7.51
C ALA A 280 -4.19 -0.89 6.75
N GLY A 281 -3.16 -0.05 6.55
CA GLY A 281 -3.24 1.17 5.75
C GLY A 281 -3.55 0.90 4.28
N ASP A 282 -2.98 -0.18 3.73
CA ASP A 282 -3.21 -0.59 2.34
C ASP A 282 -4.66 -1.08 2.14
N VAL A 283 -5.19 -1.84 3.11
CA VAL A 283 -6.59 -2.29 3.10
C VAL A 283 -7.54 -1.11 3.30
N TYR A 284 -7.17 -0.12 4.13
CA TYR A 284 -7.90 1.13 4.23
C TYR A 284 -7.97 1.83 2.86
N ASN A 285 -6.82 1.99 2.17
CA ASN A 285 -6.77 2.58 0.83
C ASN A 285 -7.69 1.83 -0.14
N ALA A 286 -7.68 0.48 -0.09
CA ALA A 286 -8.56 -0.35 -0.93
C ALA A 286 -10.04 -0.07 -0.66
N GLY A 287 -10.46 0.02 0.60
CA GLY A 287 -11.86 0.30 0.96
C GLY A 287 -12.30 1.68 0.53
N PHE A 288 -11.45 2.67 0.73
CA PHE A 288 -11.74 4.05 0.30
C PHE A 288 -11.88 4.11 -1.23
N LEU A 289 -10.94 3.55 -1.97
CA LEU A 289 -10.98 3.49 -3.43
C LEU A 289 -12.19 2.69 -3.93
N ALA A 290 -12.55 1.58 -3.30
CA ALA A 290 -13.74 0.81 -3.65
C ALA A 290 -15.03 1.65 -3.53
N GLY A 291 -15.17 2.44 -2.46
CA GLY A 291 -16.28 3.37 -2.31
C GLY A 291 -16.32 4.41 -3.43
N ILE A 292 -15.20 5.05 -3.72
CA ILE A 292 -15.08 6.04 -4.81
C ILE A 292 -15.44 5.40 -6.17
N PHE A 293 -14.94 4.20 -6.44
CA PHE A 293 -15.27 3.45 -7.67
C PHE A 293 -16.75 3.13 -7.83
N LEU A 294 -17.43 2.91 -6.71
CA LEU A 294 -18.88 2.68 -6.64
C LEU A 294 -19.68 3.98 -6.54
N GLU A 295 -19.03 5.13 -6.78
CA GLU A 295 -19.63 6.45 -6.75
C GLU A 295 -20.33 6.76 -5.41
N LYS A 296 -19.75 6.26 -4.30
CA LYS A 296 -20.23 6.56 -2.94
C LYS A 296 -19.67 7.88 -2.45
N SER A 297 -20.30 8.44 -1.41
CA SER A 297 -19.79 9.64 -0.73
C SER A 297 -18.40 9.39 -0.14
N LEU A 298 -17.63 10.45 0.09
CA LEU A 298 -16.34 10.35 0.77
C LEU A 298 -16.50 9.78 2.19
N GLU A 299 -17.59 10.14 2.86
CA GLU A 299 -17.94 9.64 4.20
C GLU A 299 -18.19 8.13 4.19
N ASP A 300 -19.03 7.63 3.28
CA ASP A 300 -19.32 6.19 3.17
C ASP A 300 -18.07 5.42 2.76
N SER A 301 -17.25 6.00 1.88
CA SER A 301 -15.97 5.42 1.48
C SER A 301 -15.00 5.30 2.65
N ALA A 302 -14.90 6.33 3.49
CA ALA A 302 -14.05 6.33 4.68
C ALA A 302 -14.57 5.39 5.79
N LEU A 303 -15.90 5.32 5.98
CA LEU A 303 -16.52 4.38 6.93
C LEU A 303 -16.28 2.93 6.50
N PHE A 304 -16.47 2.62 5.23
CA PHE A 304 -16.18 1.29 4.70
C PHE A 304 -14.69 0.94 4.82
N ALA A 305 -13.80 1.87 4.44
CA ALA A 305 -12.37 1.71 4.57
C ALA A 305 -11.95 1.38 6.01
N THR A 306 -12.50 2.11 6.98
CA THR A 306 -12.23 1.88 8.41
C THR A 306 -12.69 0.49 8.86
N LYS A 307 -13.88 0.06 8.43
CA LYS A 307 -14.44 -1.26 8.78
C LYS A 307 -13.57 -2.41 8.25
N ILE A 308 -13.18 -2.37 6.98
CA ILE A 308 -12.38 -3.46 6.40
C ILE A 308 -10.92 -3.43 6.85
N ALA A 309 -10.35 -2.26 7.13
CA ALA A 309 -9.03 -2.16 7.75
C ALA A 309 -9.03 -2.79 9.15
N ALA A 310 -10.06 -2.55 9.96
CA ALA A 310 -10.21 -3.21 11.25
C ALA A 310 -10.36 -4.75 11.11
N LYS A 311 -11.11 -5.24 10.10
CA LYS A 311 -11.19 -6.67 9.82
C LYS A 311 -9.81 -7.24 9.44
N SER A 312 -9.04 -6.55 8.61
CA SER A 312 -7.77 -7.08 8.10
C SER A 312 -6.74 -7.36 9.18
N VAL A 313 -6.75 -6.62 10.29
CA VAL A 313 -5.77 -6.78 11.38
C VAL A 313 -6.08 -7.94 12.33
N THR A 314 -7.17 -8.68 12.13
CA THR A 314 -7.56 -9.84 12.95
C THR A 314 -6.93 -11.16 12.51
N GLY A 315 -6.06 -11.17 11.51
CA GLY A 315 -5.32 -12.33 11.01
C GLY A 315 -3.93 -11.93 10.51
N TYR A 316 -3.09 -12.92 10.23
CA TYR A 316 -1.75 -12.67 9.69
C TYR A 316 -1.76 -12.38 8.19
N GLY A 317 -0.95 -11.43 7.76
CA GLY A 317 -0.79 -11.09 6.34
C GLY A 317 -2.13 -10.80 5.67
N ARG A 318 -2.50 -11.61 4.66
CA ARG A 318 -3.73 -11.41 3.87
C ARG A 318 -4.90 -12.33 4.26
N GLU A 319 -4.84 -13.03 5.40
CA GLU A 319 -5.86 -14.01 5.82
C GLU A 319 -7.24 -13.37 6.01
N SER A 320 -7.28 -12.23 6.69
CA SER A 320 -8.52 -11.51 7.03
C SER A 320 -8.86 -10.36 6.08
N TYR A 321 -8.31 -10.38 4.85
CA TYR A 321 -8.64 -9.34 3.86
C TYR A 321 -10.12 -9.39 3.46
N PRO A 322 -10.69 -8.22 3.07
CA PRO A 322 -12.10 -8.11 2.73
C PRO A 322 -12.47 -8.99 1.53
N THR A 323 -13.73 -9.34 1.47
CA THR A 323 -14.35 -10.13 0.40
C THR A 323 -15.42 -9.31 -0.31
N ARG A 324 -15.96 -9.87 -1.39
CA ARG A 324 -17.09 -9.29 -2.10
C ARG A 324 -18.33 -9.16 -1.21
N GLU A 325 -18.56 -10.11 -0.31
CA GLU A 325 -19.67 -10.08 0.63
C GLU A 325 -19.58 -8.87 1.58
N ASP A 326 -18.36 -8.57 2.11
CA ASP A 326 -18.14 -7.38 2.94
C ASP A 326 -18.52 -6.08 2.22
N LEU A 327 -18.22 -5.98 0.91
CA LEU A 327 -18.56 -4.83 0.09
C LEU A 327 -20.07 -4.72 -0.15
N GLU A 328 -20.70 -5.83 -0.54
CA GLU A 328 -22.13 -5.88 -0.85
C GLU A 328 -22.97 -5.59 0.40
N ASP A 329 -22.66 -6.21 1.54
CA ASP A 329 -23.37 -6.03 2.81
C ASP A 329 -23.30 -4.57 3.29
N PHE A 330 -22.13 -3.96 3.20
CA PHE A 330 -21.96 -2.58 3.66
C PHE A 330 -22.79 -1.61 2.83
N PHE A 331 -22.65 -1.62 1.50
CA PHE A 331 -23.29 -0.64 0.64
C PHE A 331 -24.76 -0.96 0.31
N GLN A 332 -25.28 -2.15 0.67
CA GLN A 332 -26.72 -2.43 0.64
C GLN A 332 -27.45 -1.92 1.89
N THR A 333 -26.78 -1.93 3.05
CA THR A 333 -27.32 -1.49 4.35
C THR A 333 -27.25 0.03 4.53
N HIS A 334 -26.36 0.71 3.81
CA HIS A 334 -26.15 2.17 3.88
C HIS A 334 -26.63 2.86 2.58
N ARG A 335 -27.84 2.53 2.15
CA ARG A 335 -28.52 3.19 1.01
C ARG A 335 -29.21 4.47 1.42
#